data_1d344c14e1fa47c8180219b96b922a2a
#
_entry.id   1d344c14e1fa47c8180219b96b922a2a
#
_cell.length_a   1.000
_cell.length_b   1.000
_cell.length_c   1.000
_cell.angle_alpha   90.00
_cell.angle_beta   90.00
_cell.angle_gamma   90.00
#
_symmetry.space_group_name_H-M   'P 1'
#
loop_
_entity.id
_entity.type
_entity.pdbx_description
1 polymer ?
#
loop_
_entity_poly.entity_id
_entity_poly.type
_entity_poly.pdbx_seq_one_letter_code
_entity_poly.pdbx_strand_id
1 'polypeptide(L)'
;MRALERNGHTVIPFNVPPYQSKHRIVGSIQCRLHPRFLLQKLNNDIRNFVSQSGGFSCAWVDKGVWIFPETVEFLRKNCGFAIHYTPDPQILYFRSHHFIQSIALYDHVATTKDFELNLYANLGARNVIHVPQSYCPVRYKNPQPSQRYFAEVGFVGRCEPHYLKQINGMTGIEKVVIFGDQWQKPANRKRVDASFTVNGSVWKEDYVAALASFKISLGLLSKNYPEKHTTRTFEIPAAGTFLLAERTTEHQEFFKEGVEAEFFSNKEEMLSKARFYLANDEARQRIAAMGRLRCMTSGYDTDSVVKKIVSYVQH
;
A
#
# COMPACT_ATOMS: atom_id res chain seq x y z
N MET A 1 -2.11 4.33 13.06
CA MET A 1 -1.77 4.76 14.44
C MET A 1 -0.92 6.03 14.44
N ARG A 2 0.38 6.00 14.17
CA ARG A 2 1.27 7.19 14.24
C ARG A 2 0.79 8.43 13.45
N ALA A 3 0.07 8.25 12.35
CA ALA A 3 -0.50 9.36 11.60
C ALA A 3 -1.66 10.04 12.33
N LEU A 4 -2.48 9.27 13.04
CA LEU A 4 -3.53 9.81 13.94
C LEU A 4 -2.90 10.64 15.07
N GLU A 5 -1.85 10.11 15.71
CA GLU A 5 -1.12 10.82 16.78
C GLU A 5 -0.53 12.13 16.29
N ARG A 6 0.09 12.17 15.09
CA ARG A 6 0.61 13.40 14.50
C ARG A 6 -0.48 14.40 14.12
N ASN A 7 -1.70 13.94 13.89
CA ASN A 7 -2.89 14.80 13.70
C ASN A 7 -3.55 15.23 15.03
N GLY A 8 -2.91 14.97 16.18
CA GLY A 8 -3.35 15.43 17.50
C GLY A 8 -4.35 14.52 18.20
N HIS A 9 -4.55 13.29 17.72
CA HIS A 9 -5.45 12.33 18.38
C HIS A 9 -4.70 11.48 19.41
N THR A 10 -5.30 11.22 20.55
CA THR A 10 -4.82 10.21 21.50
C THR A 10 -5.22 8.83 20.99
N VAL A 11 -4.23 7.97 20.72
CA VAL A 11 -4.47 6.62 20.17
C VAL A 11 -4.10 5.54 21.17
N ILE A 12 -5.05 4.70 21.51
CA ILE A 12 -4.82 3.53 22.35
C ILE A 12 -4.92 2.28 21.47
N PRO A 13 -3.81 1.59 21.19
CA PRO A 13 -3.81 0.49 20.24
C PRO A 13 -4.31 -0.81 20.87
N PHE A 14 -5.14 -1.55 20.14
CA PHE A 14 -5.44 -2.95 20.42
C PHE A 14 -4.74 -3.85 19.40
N ASN A 15 -3.80 -4.67 19.85
CA ASN A 15 -2.95 -5.46 18.97
C ASN A 15 -3.55 -6.84 18.67
N VAL A 16 -3.84 -7.10 17.40
CA VAL A 16 -4.40 -8.36 16.90
C VAL A 16 -3.35 -9.49 16.70
N PRO A 17 -2.08 -9.25 16.32
CA PRO A 17 -1.11 -10.32 16.08
C PRO A 17 -0.97 -11.37 17.18
N PRO A 18 -1.08 -11.07 18.49
CA PRO A 18 -1.02 -12.08 19.56
C PRO A 18 -2.09 -13.18 19.47
N TYR A 19 -3.19 -12.92 18.77
CA TYR A 19 -4.30 -13.87 18.59
C TYR A 19 -4.09 -14.80 17.37
N GLN A 20 -3.06 -14.58 16.59
CA GLN A 20 -2.71 -15.48 15.49
C GLN A 20 -2.04 -16.74 16.06
N SER A 21 -2.57 -17.91 15.69
CA SER A 21 -1.99 -19.18 16.09
C SER A 21 -0.59 -19.36 15.52
N LYS A 22 0.37 -19.71 16.38
CA LYS A 22 1.74 -20.05 15.98
C LYS A 22 1.82 -21.44 15.34
N HIS A 23 0.83 -22.30 15.57
CA HIS A 23 0.78 -23.63 14.95
C HIS A 23 0.45 -23.48 13.46
N ARG A 24 1.32 -24.01 12.59
CA ARG A 24 1.26 -23.81 11.12
C ARG A 24 -0.10 -24.13 10.50
N ILE A 25 -0.69 -25.28 10.86
CA ILE A 25 -1.98 -25.73 10.32
C ILE A 25 -3.11 -24.87 10.86
N VAL A 26 -3.19 -24.70 12.18
CA VAL A 26 -4.23 -23.90 12.83
C VAL A 26 -4.17 -22.44 12.37
N GLY A 27 -2.99 -21.84 12.27
CA GLY A 27 -2.80 -20.49 11.75
C GLY A 27 -3.25 -20.38 10.29
N SER A 28 -2.99 -21.40 9.46
CA SER A 28 -3.46 -21.43 8.06
C SER A 28 -5.00 -21.50 7.98
N ILE A 29 -5.64 -22.31 8.83
CA ILE A 29 -7.09 -22.40 8.93
C ILE A 29 -7.67 -21.06 9.43
N GLN A 30 -7.10 -20.50 10.48
CA GLN A 30 -7.51 -19.22 11.02
C GLN A 30 -7.45 -18.09 9.98
N CYS A 31 -6.37 -18.02 9.19
CA CYS A 31 -6.19 -16.97 8.18
C CYS A 31 -7.04 -17.18 6.91
N ARG A 32 -7.47 -18.40 6.60
CA ARG A 32 -8.21 -18.70 5.36
C ARG A 32 -9.71 -18.84 5.56
N LEU A 33 -10.11 -19.44 6.66
CA LEU A 33 -11.52 -19.81 6.93
C LEU A 33 -12.14 -18.94 8.02
N HIS A 34 -11.35 -18.24 8.82
CA HIS A 34 -11.79 -17.34 9.92
C HIS A 34 -12.81 -17.98 10.87
N PRO A 35 -12.58 -19.22 11.39
CA PRO A 35 -13.59 -19.92 12.16
C PRO A 35 -13.82 -19.24 13.51
N ARG A 36 -15.08 -19.07 13.89
CA ARG A 36 -15.48 -18.31 15.09
C ARG A 36 -14.80 -18.80 16.37
N PHE A 37 -14.69 -20.12 16.57
CA PHE A 37 -14.10 -20.67 17.79
C PHE A 37 -12.63 -20.28 18.00
N LEU A 38 -11.85 -20.05 16.92
CA LEU A 38 -10.47 -19.56 17.01
C LEU A 38 -10.38 -18.04 17.21
N LEU A 39 -11.46 -17.31 16.93
CA LEU A 39 -11.51 -15.84 16.98
C LEU A 39 -12.34 -15.32 18.17
N GLN A 40 -13.03 -16.19 18.91
CA GLN A 40 -13.93 -15.80 20.01
C GLN A 40 -13.20 -14.99 21.08
N LYS A 41 -11.99 -15.46 21.49
CA LYS A 41 -11.19 -14.76 22.48
C LYS A 41 -10.83 -13.35 22.04
N LEU A 42 -10.37 -13.17 20.79
CA LEU A 42 -10.08 -11.86 20.22
C LEU A 42 -11.27 -10.92 20.35
N ASN A 43 -12.44 -11.37 19.92
CA ASN A 43 -13.65 -10.55 19.90
C ASN A 43 -14.16 -10.22 21.33
N ASN A 44 -14.03 -11.15 22.26
CA ASN A 44 -14.34 -10.89 23.68
C ASN A 44 -13.38 -9.86 24.28
N ASP A 45 -12.07 -10.02 24.03
CA ASP A 45 -11.04 -9.13 24.59
C ASP A 45 -11.16 -7.70 23.99
N ILE A 46 -11.55 -7.54 22.71
CA ILE A 46 -11.87 -6.21 22.14
C ILE A 46 -13.02 -5.55 22.90
N ARG A 47 -14.12 -6.27 23.15
CA ARG A 47 -15.28 -5.72 23.88
C ARG A 47 -14.92 -5.34 25.31
N ASN A 48 -14.20 -6.21 26.02
CA ASN A 48 -13.74 -5.96 27.38
C ASN A 48 -12.80 -4.73 27.44
N PHE A 49 -11.87 -4.63 26.49
CA PHE A 49 -10.97 -3.49 26.38
C PHE A 49 -11.73 -2.17 26.25
N VAL A 50 -12.72 -2.10 25.37
CA VAL A 50 -13.53 -0.88 25.18
C VAL A 50 -14.36 -0.59 26.44
N SER A 51 -14.99 -1.61 27.05
CA SER A 51 -15.78 -1.43 28.27
C SER A 51 -14.97 -0.91 29.46
N GLN A 52 -13.70 -1.30 29.57
CA GLN A 52 -12.82 -0.90 30.67
C GLN A 52 -12.13 0.45 30.47
N SER A 53 -12.12 0.98 29.24
CA SER A 53 -11.35 2.19 28.89
C SER A 53 -12.09 3.52 29.12
N GLY A 54 -13.32 3.50 29.63
CA GLY A 54 -14.09 4.73 29.92
C GLY A 54 -14.66 5.45 28.68
N GLY A 55 -14.60 4.82 27.51
CA GLY A 55 -15.15 5.32 26.24
C GLY A 55 -14.10 5.85 25.28
N PHE A 56 -14.43 5.80 24.01
CA PHE A 56 -13.62 6.32 22.89
C PHE A 56 -14.49 7.18 21.99
N SER A 57 -13.93 8.25 21.43
CA SER A 57 -14.61 9.02 20.39
C SER A 57 -14.67 8.30 19.05
N CYS A 58 -13.75 7.34 18.81
CA CYS A 58 -13.70 6.59 17.55
C CYS A 58 -13.06 5.21 17.76
N ALA A 59 -13.63 4.19 17.14
CA ALA A 59 -13.00 2.89 16.92
C ALA A 59 -12.50 2.83 15.46
N TRP A 60 -11.18 2.91 15.27
CA TRP A 60 -10.54 2.74 13.96
C TRP A 60 -10.10 1.30 13.75
N VAL A 61 -10.67 0.64 12.76
CA VAL A 61 -10.42 -0.78 12.46
C VAL A 61 -9.64 -0.93 11.16
N ASP A 62 -8.37 -1.33 11.27
CA ASP A 62 -7.56 -1.68 10.09
C ASP A 62 -7.90 -3.11 9.64
N LYS A 63 -8.35 -3.27 8.38
CA LYS A 63 -8.73 -4.53 7.72
C LYS A 63 -9.89 -5.30 8.37
N GLY A 64 -9.91 -5.52 9.66
CA GLY A 64 -11.01 -6.11 10.43
C GLY A 64 -11.47 -7.52 10.04
N VAL A 65 -10.62 -8.32 9.37
CA VAL A 65 -11.00 -9.65 8.81
C VAL A 65 -11.42 -10.67 9.86
N TRP A 66 -11.02 -10.49 11.11
CA TRP A 66 -11.30 -11.39 12.25
C TRP A 66 -12.30 -10.83 13.25
N ILE A 67 -12.83 -9.64 12.97
CA ILE A 67 -13.80 -8.99 13.87
C ILE A 67 -15.20 -9.41 13.47
N PHE A 68 -15.98 -9.89 14.46
CA PHE A 68 -17.35 -10.35 14.23
C PHE A 68 -18.32 -9.18 14.04
N PRO A 69 -19.42 -9.37 13.32
CA PRO A 69 -20.45 -8.35 13.15
C PRO A 69 -20.96 -7.80 14.48
N GLU A 70 -21.23 -8.67 15.45
CA GLU A 70 -21.69 -8.26 16.80
C GLU A 70 -20.64 -7.48 17.60
N THR A 71 -19.34 -7.68 17.29
CA THR A 71 -18.27 -6.86 17.88
C THR A 71 -18.20 -5.50 17.21
N VAL A 72 -18.37 -5.40 15.89
CA VAL A 72 -18.45 -4.11 15.17
C VAL A 72 -19.67 -3.31 15.66
N GLU A 73 -20.82 -3.95 15.80
CA GLU A 73 -22.01 -3.31 16.34
C GLU A 73 -21.78 -2.80 17.79
N PHE A 74 -21.08 -3.58 18.62
CA PHE A 74 -20.69 -3.16 19.96
C PHE A 74 -19.76 -1.93 19.92
N LEU A 75 -18.73 -1.94 19.05
CA LEU A 75 -17.82 -0.81 18.87
C LEU A 75 -18.61 0.45 18.50
N ARG A 76 -19.51 0.35 17.53
CA ARG A 76 -20.35 1.46 17.08
C ARG A 76 -21.26 2.02 18.20
N LYS A 77 -21.79 1.18 19.07
CA LYS A 77 -22.65 1.60 20.19
C LYS A 77 -21.90 2.21 21.37
N ASN A 78 -20.62 1.81 21.57
CA ASN A 78 -19.85 2.19 22.75
C ASN A 78 -18.68 3.16 22.43
N CYS A 79 -18.43 3.43 21.17
CA CYS A 79 -17.54 4.48 20.70
C CYS A 79 -18.36 5.51 19.93
N GLY A 80 -17.87 6.75 19.79
CA GLY A 80 -18.58 7.79 19.02
C GLY A 80 -18.81 7.38 17.56
N PHE A 81 -17.81 6.75 16.92
CA PHE A 81 -17.86 6.25 15.56
C PHE A 81 -17.11 4.92 15.43
N ALA A 82 -17.52 4.10 14.45
CA ALA A 82 -16.76 2.93 14.01
C ALA A 82 -16.35 3.10 12.56
N ILE A 83 -15.05 3.22 12.31
CA ILE A 83 -14.45 3.38 10.99
C ILE A 83 -13.70 2.12 10.60
N HIS A 84 -13.95 1.63 9.39
CA HIS A 84 -13.10 0.63 8.76
C HIS A 84 -12.15 1.29 7.77
N TYR A 85 -10.87 0.89 7.76
CA TYR A 85 -9.89 1.29 6.77
C TYR A 85 -9.17 0.09 6.16
N THR A 86 -9.00 0.09 4.84
CA THR A 86 -8.16 -0.90 4.17
C THR A 86 -7.41 -0.32 2.96
N PRO A 87 -6.09 -0.57 2.86
CA PRO A 87 -5.32 -0.29 1.66
C PRO A 87 -5.42 -1.40 0.59
N ASP A 88 -6.01 -2.55 0.95
CA ASP A 88 -6.07 -3.76 0.13
C ASP A 88 -7.48 -3.98 -0.44
N PRO A 89 -7.63 -4.69 -1.58
CA PRO A 89 -8.93 -5.05 -2.14
C PRO A 89 -9.61 -6.13 -1.27
N GLN A 90 -10.39 -5.68 -0.30
CA GLN A 90 -10.90 -6.49 0.80
C GLN A 90 -12.13 -7.32 0.43
N ILE A 91 -12.96 -6.84 -0.48
CA ILE A 91 -14.19 -7.54 -0.87
C ILE A 91 -13.88 -8.66 -1.86
N LEU A 92 -13.06 -8.38 -2.87
CA LEU A 92 -12.82 -9.33 -3.96
C LEU A 92 -11.72 -10.34 -3.64
N TYR A 93 -10.64 -9.94 -2.97
CA TYR A 93 -9.41 -10.74 -2.88
C TYR A 93 -9.01 -11.15 -1.47
N PHE A 94 -9.24 -10.30 -0.47
CA PHE A 94 -8.89 -10.61 0.92
C PHE A 94 -10.15 -10.84 1.76
N ARG A 95 -11.08 -11.64 1.23
CA ARG A 95 -12.42 -11.87 1.78
C ARG A 95 -12.38 -12.45 3.20
N SER A 96 -13.23 -11.87 4.04
CA SER A 96 -13.68 -12.48 5.27
C SER A 96 -15.21 -12.39 5.33
N HIS A 97 -15.89 -13.50 5.61
CA HIS A 97 -17.36 -13.49 5.77
C HIS A 97 -17.77 -12.58 6.94
N HIS A 98 -16.98 -12.53 8.03
CA HIS A 98 -17.24 -11.61 9.12
C HIS A 98 -17.17 -10.15 8.66
N PHE A 99 -16.14 -9.79 7.89
CA PHE A 99 -16.03 -8.44 7.35
C PHE A 99 -17.18 -8.09 6.42
N ILE A 100 -17.53 -8.97 5.47
CA ILE A 100 -18.65 -8.74 4.53
C ILE A 100 -19.96 -8.48 5.28
N GLN A 101 -20.26 -9.27 6.32
CA GLN A 101 -21.44 -9.08 7.16
C GLN A 101 -21.37 -7.81 8.04
N SER A 102 -20.19 -7.28 8.27
CA SER A 102 -19.96 -6.09 9.11
C SER A 102 -20.00 -4.77 8.33
N ILE A 103 -19.94 -4.79 7.00
CA ILE A 103 -19.80 -3.58 6.17
C ILE A 103 -20.89 -2.55 6.50
N ALA A 104 -22.15 -2.97 6.58
CA ALA A 104 -23.28 -2.08 6.90
C ALA A 104 -23.30 -1.60 8.36
N LEU A 105 -22.48 -2.18 9.23
CA LEU A 105 -22.41 -1.84 10.67
C LEU A 105 -21.39 -0.74 10.96
N TYR A 106 -20.41 -0.52 10.09
CA TYR A 106 -19.50 0.63 10.21
C TYR A 106 -20.21 1.93 9.85
N ASP A 107 -19.86 3.01 10.51
CA ASP A 107 -20.35 4.35 10.15
C ASP A 107 -19.67 4.83 8.87
N HIS A 108 -18.37 4.53 8.74
CA HIS A 108 -17.58 4.85 7.55
C HIS A 108 -16.68 3.69 7.14
N VAL A 109 -16.57 3.47 5.85
CA VAL A 109 -15.60 2.56 5.24
C VAL A 109 -14.66 3.36 4.35
N ALA A 110 -13.39 3.39 4.70
CA ALA A 110 -12.35 4.04 3.89
C ALA A 110 -11.54 2.99 3.13
N THR A 111 -11.45 3.14 1.80
CA THR A 111 -10.72 2.24 0.91
C THR A 111 -9.85 3.01 -0.06
N THR A 112 -8.76 2.37 -0.51
CA THR A 112 -7.87 2.90 -1.56
C THR A 112 -8.16 2.29 -2.93
N LYS A 113 -9.25 1.49 -3.06
CA LYS A 113 -9.55 0.74 -4.28
C LYS A 113 -10.86 1.26 -4.90
N ASP A 114 -10.71 2.06 -5.96
CA ASP A 114 -11.84 2.65 -6.68
C ASP A 114 -12.82 1.59 -7.24
N PHE A 115 -12.28 0.47 -7.71
CA PHE A 115 -13.08 -0.63 -8.28
C PHE A 115 -13.94 -1.39 -7.24
N GLU A 116 -13.72 -1.18 -5.93
CA GLU A 116 -14.57 -1.76 -4.88
C GLU A 116 -15.67 -0.78 -4.38
N LEU A 117 -15.68 0.49 -4.78
CA LEU A 117 -16.61 1.50 -4.26
C LEU A 117 -18.09 1.08 -4.42
N ASN A 118 -18.48 0.67 -5.63
CA ASN A 118 -19.84 0.21 -5.89
C ASN A 118 -20.17 -1.09 -5.13
N LEU A 119 -19.17 -1.95 -4.89
CA LEU A 119 -19.38 -3.17 -4.12
C LEU A 119 -19.66 -2.86 -2.65
N TYR A 120 -18.94 -1.91 -2.06
CA TYR A 120 -19.24 -1.43 -0.70
C TYR A 120 -20.65 -0.87 -0.59
N ALA A 121 -21.06 -0.02 -1.53
CA ALA A 121 -22.41 0.53 -1.56
C ALA A 121 -23.48 -0.58 -1.67
N ASN A 122 -23.29 -1.55 -2.57
CA ASN A 122 -24.22 -2.67 -2.75
C ASN A 122 -24.29 -3.61 -1.53
N LEU A 123 -23.24 -3.66 -0.73
CA LEU A 123 -23.19 -4.41 0.54
C LEU A 123 -23.74 -3.59 1.73
N GLY A 124 -24.31 -2.42 1.47
CA GLY A 124 -24.98 -1.60 2.46
C GLY A 124 -24.04 -0.73 3.31
N ALA A 125 -22.83 -0.45 2.83
CA ALA A 125 -21.96 0.53 3.49
C ALA A 125 -22.68 1.89 3.59
N ARG A 126 -22.70 2.48 4.79
CA ARG A 126 -23.40 3.76 5.03
C ARG A 126 -22.70 4.92 4.35
N ASN A 127 -21.40 5.00 4.54
CA ASN A 127 -20.53 6.01 3.94
C ASN A 127 -19.25 5.34 3.44
N VAL A 128 -18.91 5.56 2.18
CA VAL A 128 -17.68 5.05 1.56
C VAL A 128 -16.77 6.22 1.25
N ILE A 129 -15.56 6.19 1.79
CA ILE A 129 -14.54 7.22 1.60
C ILE A 129 -13.44 6.64 0.71
N HIS A 130 -13.26 7.20 -0.49
CA HIS A 130 -12.13 6.86 -1.35
C HIS A 130 -10.96 7.79 -1.06
N VAL A 131 -9.81 7.18 -0.77
CA VAL A 131 -8.54 7.89 -0.57
C VAL A 131 -7.42 7.20 -1.35
N PRO A 132 -6.40 7.93 -1.81
CA PRO A 132 -5.25 7.29 -2.43
C PRO A 132 -4.45 6.47 -1.41
N GLN A 133 -3.64 5.54 -1.88
CA GLN A 133 -2.53 5.04 -1.09
C GLN A 133 -1.55 6.19 -0.81
N SER A 134 -0.63 6.00 0.13
CA SER A 134 0.18 7.12 0.61
C SER A 134 1.56 6.68 1.06
N TYR A 135 2.48 7.65 1.17
CA TYR A 135 3.81 7.44 1.75
C TYR A 135 3.88 7.99 3.18
N CYS A 136 4.83 7.51 3.98
CA CYS A 136 5.03 7.98 5.35
C CYS A 136 5.91 9.25 5.38
N PRO A 137 5.40 10.45 5.74
CA PRO A 137 6.16 11.70 5.62
C PRO A 137 7.43 11.72 6.49
N VAL A 138 7.40 11.05 7.64
CA VAL A 138 8.57 10.97 8.54
C VAL A 138 9.69 10.15 7.92
N ARG A 139 9.36 9.02 7.28
CA ARG A 139 10.34 8.12 6.68
C ARG A 139 10.98 8.71 5.42
N TYR A 140 10.23 9.49 4.66
CA TYR A 140 10.66 10.13 3.41
C TYR A 140 11.07 11.60 3.57
N LYS A 141 11.21 12.08 4.83
CA LYS A 141 11.63 13.45 5.09
C LYS A 141 13.02 13.76 4.50
N ASN A 142 13.96 12.85 4.71
CA ASN A 142 15.33 12.98 4.23
C ASN A 142 15.87 11.62 3.74
N PRO A 143 15.41 11.11 2.59
CA PRO A 143 15.87 9.84 2.04
C PRO A 143 17.36 9.91 1.69
N GLN A 144 18.14 8.93 2.16
CA GLN A 144 19.59 8.87 1.94
C GLN A 144 19.91 7.74 0.96
N PRO A 145 20.42 8.07 -0.24
CA PRO A 145 20.91 7.04 -1.17
C PRO A 145 22.15 6.31 -0.61
N SER A 146 22.34 5.08 -1.04
CA SER A 146 23.49 4.25 -0.68
C SER A 146 24.02 3.52 -1.91
N GLN A 147 25.35 3.55 -2.09
CA GLN A 147 26.00 2.83 -3.22
C GLN A 147 25.70 1.32 -3.21
N ARG A 148 25.42 0.76 -2.04
CA ARG A 148 24.98 -0.63 -1.90
C ARG A 148 23.74 -0.96 -2.75
N TYR A 149 22.83 0.00 -2.92
CA TYR A 149 21.56 -0.17 -3.61
C TYR A 149 21.53 0.45 -5.01
N PHE A 150 22.63 1.04 -5.45
CA PHE A 150 22.68 1.76 -6.73
C PHE A 150 22.24 0.88 -7.91
N ALA A 151 21.31 1.41 -8.70
CA ALA A 151 20.87 0.83 -9.98
C ALA A 151 20.57 1.93 -11.01
N GLU A 152 20.74 1.61 -12.28
CA GLU A 152 20.19 2.44 -13.36
C GLU A 152 18.67 2.31 -13.39
N VAL A 153 18.17 1.07 -13.37
CA VAL A 153 16.74 0.78 -13.23
C VAL A 153 16.54 -0.15 -12.05
N GLY A 154 15.70 0.25 -11.10
CA GLY A 154 15.38 -0.53 -9.91
C GLY A 154 13.92 -0.90 -9.81
N PHE A 155 13.65 -2.04 -9.19
CA PHE A 155 12.32 -2.44 -8.78
C PHE A 155 12.33 -3.03 -7.36
N VAL A 156 11.38 -2.61 -6.54
CA VAL A 156 11.16 -3.19 -5.21
C VAL A 156 9.72 -3.69 -5.12
N GLY A 157 9.57 -5.01 -4.96
CA GLY A 157 8.27 -5.65 -4.84
C GLY A 157 8.37 -7.18 -4.89
N ARG A 158 7.32 -7.86 -4.44
CA ARG A 158 7.23 -9.32 -4.52
C ARG A 158 7.19 -9.76 -5.98
N CYS A 159 7.79 -10.91 -6.30
CA CYS A 159 7.72 -11.48 -7.64
C CYS A 159 6.28 -11.89 -8.00
N GLU A 160 5.77 -11.32 -9.09
CA GLU A 160 4.53 -11.71 -9.73
C GLU A 160 4.78 -11.99 -11.22
N PRO A 161 3.98 -12.86 -11.88
CA PRO A 161 4.18 -13.19 -13.29
C PRO A 161 4.21 -11.96 -14.21
N HIS A 162 3.35 -10.97 -13.93
CA HIS A 162 3.30 -9.73 -14.70
C HIS A 162 4.57 -8.91 -14.50
N TYR A 163 5.03 -8.71 -13.27
CA TYR A 163 6.26 -7.97 -12.97
C TYR A 163 7.47 -8.60 -13.62
N LEU A 164 7.58 -9.93 -13.54
CA LEU A 164 8.66 -10.68 -14.18
C LEU A 164 8.68 -10.44 -15.70
N LYS A 165 7.50 -10.45 -16.35
CA LYS A 165 7.37 -10.16 -17.76
C LYS A 165 7.78 -8.71 -18.10
N GLN A 166 7.40 -7.74 -17.29
CA GLN A 166 7.75 -6.31 -17.51
C GLN A 166 9.23 -6.06 -17.27
N ILE A 167 9.78 -6.53 -16.15
CA ILE A 167 11.18 -6.29 -15.79
C ILE A 167 12.14 -6.89 -16.81
N ASN A 168 11.85 -8.05 -17.38
CA ASN A 168 12.63 -8.61 -18.48
C ASN A 168 12.60 -7.73 -19.76
N GLY A 169 11.66 -6.79 -19.87
CA GLY A 169 11.68 -5.76 -20.91
C GLY A 169 12.83 -4.75 -20.76
N MET A 170 13.54 -4.76 -19.62
CA MET A 170 14.72 -3.92 -19.38
C MET A 170 16.05 -4.57 -19.85
N THR A 171 16.00 -5.72 -20.52
CA THR A 171 17.19 -6.35 -21.12
C THR A 171 17.95 -5.35 -22.00
N GLY A 172 19.27 -5.25 -21.79
CA GLY A 172 20.15 -4.28 -22.45
C GLY A 172 20.33 -2.95 -21.70
N ILE A 173 19.75 -2.79 -20.50
CA ILE A 173 20.15 -1.78 -19.51
C ILE A 173 21.31 -2.37 -18.69
N GLU A 174 22.35 -1.56 -18.46
CA GLU A 174 23.61 -2.03 -17.87
C GLU A 174 23.41 -2.55 -16.42
N LYS A 175 22.66 -1.83 -15.60
CA LYS A 175 22.48 -2.20 -14.19
C LYS A 175 21.01 -2.18 -13.77
N VAL A 176 20.37 -3.34 -13.90
CA VAL A 176 19.01 -3.59 -13.38
C VAL A 176 19.09 -4.33 -12.06
N VAL A 177 18.46 -3.79 -11.02
CA VAL A 177 18.46 -4.37 -9.66
C VAL A 177 17.03 -4.58 -9.17
N ILE A 178 16.78 -5.76 -8.64
CA ILE A 178 15.47 -6.19 -8.14
C ILE A 178 15.59 -6.55 -6.67
N PHE A 179 14.70 -6.00 -5.84
CA PHE A 179 14.55 -6.38 -4.43
C PHE A 179 13.15 -6.92 -4.18
N GLY A 180 13.05 -8.02 -3.42
CA GLY A 180 11.75 -8.50 -2.97
C GLY A 180 11.66 -9.99 -2.71
N ASP A 181 10.51 -10.39 -2.20
CA ASP A 181 10.19 -11.80 -1.93
C ASP A 181 9.94 -12.58 -3.22
N GLN A 182 10.20 -13.87 -3.20
CA GLN A 182 9.97 -14.88 -4.24
C GLN A 182 10.89 -14.80 -5.48
N TRP A 183 11.64 -13.71 -5.71
CA TRP A 183 12.51 -13.56 -6.88
C TRP A 183 13.65 -14.58 -6.89
N GLN A 184 14.23 -14.87 -5.73
CA GLN A 184 15.36 -15.79 -5.57
C GLN A 184 14.95 -17.27 -5.62
N LYS A 185 13.65 -17.59 -5.61
CA LYS A 185 13.20 -18.97 -5.77
C LYS A 185 13.65 -19.53 -7.11
N PRO A 186 14.21 -20.76 -7.18
CA PRO A 186 14.77 -21.30 -8.42
C PRO A 186 13.80 -21.25 -9.63
N ALA A 187 12.51 -21.47 -9.39
CA ALA A 187 11.48 -21.42 -10.42
C ALA A 187 11.29 -20.01 -11.02
N ASN A 188 11.48 -18.95 -10.24
CA ASN A 188 11.37 -17.57 -10.69
C ASN A 188 12.71 -17.04 -11.19
N ARG A 189 13.81 -17.30 -10.44
CA ARG A 189 15.15 -16.78 -10.78
C ARG A 189 15.62 -17.20 -12.17
N LYS A 190 15.37 -18.45 -12.59
CA LYS A 190 15.71 -18.93 -13.95
C LYS A 190 14.93 -18.23 -15.07
N ARG A 191 13.85 -17.51 -14.75
CA ARG A 191 13.03 -16.74 -15.71
C ARG A 191 13.38 -15.26 -15.78
N VAL A 192 14.17 -14.78 -14.82
CA VAL A 192 14.71 -13.41 -14.80
C VAL A 192 15.97 -13.38 -15.65
N ASP A 193 16.13 -12.32 -16.44
CA ASP A 193 17.33 -12.11 -17.24
C ASP A 193 18.60 -12.32 -16.39
N ALA A 194 19.57 -13.06 -16.94
CA ALA A 194 20.77 -13.45 -16.22
C ALA A 194 21.65 -12.25 -15.79
N SER A 195 21.61 -11.17 -16.57
CA SER A 195 22.34 -9.92 -16.31
C SER A 195 21.80 -9.12 -15.11
N PHE A 196 20.56 -9.38 -14.69
CA PHE A 196 19.94 -8.63 -13.60
C PHE A 196 20.37 -9.10 -12.21
N THR A 197 20.64 -8.16 -11.33
CA THR A 197 20.93 -8.44 -9.93
C THR A 197 19.61 -8.63 -9.15
N VAL A 198 19.46 -9.79 -8.51
CA VAL A 198 18.25 -10.15 -7.75
C VAL A 198 18.60 -10.33 -6.29
N ASN A 199 17.93 -9.57 -5.44
CA ASN A 199 18.14 -9.57 -4.00
C ASN A 199 16.88 -9.97 -3.23
N GLY A 200 17.04 -10.27 -1.93
CA GLY A 200 15.92 -10.45 -1.00
C GLY A 200 15.17 -9.16 -0.70
N SER A 201 14.17 -9.24 0.15
CA SER A 201 13.37 -8.08 0.55
C SER A 201 14.18 -7.06 1.34
N VAL A 202 13.92 -5.79 1.09
CA VAL A 202 14.40 -4.65 1.89
C VAL A 202 13.23 -4.03 2.64
N TRP A 203 13.47 -3.51 3.85
CA TRP A 203 12.44 -3.00 4.76
C TRP A 203 12.86 -1.69 5.40
N LYS A 204 11.89 -0.90 5.86
CA LYS A 204 12.09 0.34 6.64
C LYS A 204 13.06 1.31 5.94
N GLU A 205 14.15 1.65 6.61
CA GLU A 205 15.18 2.59 6.13
C GLU A 205 15.91 2.06 4.90
N ASP A 206 16.20 0.76 4.85
CA ASP A 206 16.81 0.09 3.69
C ASP A 206 15.92 0.14 2.44
N TYR A 207 14.60 0.05 2.62
CA TYR A 207 13.63 0.21 1.52
C TYR A 207 13.67 1.63 0.93
N VAL A 208 13.67 2.65 1.79
CA VAL A 208 13.77 4.05 1.35
C VAL A 208 15.11 4.32 0.69
N ALA A 209 16.21 3.82 1.29
CA ALA A 209 17.55 3.96 0.74
C ALA A 209 17.67 3.27 -0.63
N ALA A 210 17.08 2.10 -0.81
CA ALA A 210 17.05 1.41 -2.10
C ALA A 210 16.31 2.25 -3.16
N LEU A 211 15.10 2.75 -2.85
CA LEU A 211 14.37 3.63 -3.77
C LEU A 211 15.19 4.88 -4.13
N ALA A 212 15.76 5.56 -3.13
CA ALA A 212 16.55 6.78 -3.33
C ALA A 212 17.85 6.56 -4.12
N SER A 213 18.30 5.30 -4.25
CA SER A 213 19.55 4.94 -4.93
C SER A 213 19.36 4.58 -6.41
N PHE A 214 18.14 4.47 -6.89
CA PHE A 214 17.87 4.16 -8.29
C PHE A 214 17.84 5.44 -9.12
N LYS A 215 18.41 5.39 -10.33
CA LYS A 215 18.21 6.47 -11.31
C LYS A 215 16.75 6.49 -11.77
N ILE A 216 16.18 5.33 -12.10
CA ILE A 216 14.79 5.11 -12.49
C ILE A 216 14.21 4.00 -11.63
N SER A 217 13.04 4.19 -11.03
CA SER A 217 12.32 3.15 -10.33
C SER A 217 11.02 2.79 -11.06
N LEU A 218 10.78 1.49 -11.22
CA LEU A 218 9.60 1.00 -11.93
C LEU A 218 8.38 0.97 -11.00
N GLY A 219 7.30 1.63 -11.41
CA GLY A 219 5.98 1.60 -10.77
C GLY A 219 5.06 0.57 -11.44
N LEU A 220 5.30 -0.72 -11.19
CA LEU A 220 4.50 -1.81 -11.77
C LEU A 220 3.27 -2.11 -10.91
N LEU A 221 2.16 -2.47 -11.58
CA LEU A 221 0.88 -2.79 -10.97
C LEU A 221 0.60 -4.29 -11.01
N SER A 222 0.01 -4.83 -9.95
CA SER A 222 -0.47 -6.20 -9.94
C SER A 222 -1.58 -6.38 -10.99
N LYS A 223 -1.58 -7.54 -11.66
CA LYS A 223 -2.70 -7.93 -12.54
C LYS A 223 -3.55 -9.03 -11.91
N ASN A 224 -3.32 -9.31 -10.64
CA ASN A 224 -4.22 -10.18 -9.88
C ASN A 224 -5.57 -9.51 -9.61
N TYR A 225 -5.60 -8.16 -9.62
CA TYR A 225 -6.80 -7.32 -9.50
C TYR A 225 -6.59 -6.03 -10.30
N PRO A 226 -7.66 -5.27 -10.63
CA PRO A 226 -7.57 -4.11 -11.52
C PRO A 226 -6.99 -2.87 -10.80
N GLU A 227 -5.77 -3.01 -10.28
CA GLU A 227 -5.06 -1.95 -9.56
C GLU A 227 -4.63 -0.84 -10.51
N LYS A 228 -4.88 0.41 -10.13
CA LYS A 228 -4.53 1.59 -10.92
C LYS A 228 -3.40 2.40 -10.29
N HIS A 229 -3.14 2.22 -8.99
CA HIS A 229 -1.99 2.77 -8.27
C HIS A 229 -1.62 1.91 -7.07
N THR A 230 -0.41 2.11 -6.54
CA THR A 230 0.11 1.43 -5.34
C THR A 230 0.79 2.45 -4.41
N THR A 231 1.25 2.02 -3.23
CA THR A 231 2.10 2.87 -2.38
C THR A 231 3.34 3.36 -3.12
N ARG A 232 3.93 2.53 -3.99
CA ARG A 232 5.11 2.91 -4.80
C ARG A 232 4.85 4.10 -5.73
N THR A 233 3.62 4.32 -6.15
CA THR A 233 3.22 5.50 -6.93
C THR A 233 3.62 6.80 -6.23
N PHE A 234 3.56 6.81 -4.90
CA PHE A 234 3.91 7.98 -4.07
C PHE A 234 5.30 7.83 -3.41
N GLU A 235 5.67 6.63 -3.01
CA GLU A 235 6.94 6.36 -2.32
C GLU A 235 8.16 6.61 -3.20
N ILE A 236 8.09 6.28 -4.50
CA ILE A 236 9.18 6.50 -5.44
C ILE A 236 9.48 7.99 -5.62
N PRO A 237 8.51 8.84 -5.99
CA PRO A 237 8.75 10.28 -6.08
C PRO A 237 9.09 10.91 -4.72
N ALA A 238 8.46 10.46 -3.61
CA ALA A 238 8.80 10.95 -2.28
C ALA A 238 10.26 10.65 -1.88
N ALA A 239 10.84 9.56 -2.39
CA ALA A 239 12.26 9.27 -2.25
C ALA A 239 13.17 10.17 -3.11
N GLY A 240 12.61 11.00 -4.01
CA GLY A 240 13.35 11.83 -4.95
C GLY A 240 13.82 11.08 -6.19
N THR A 241 13.22 9.96 -6.49
CA THR A 241 13.58 9.07 -7.59
C THR A 241 12.62 9.23 -8.76
N PHE A 242 13.14 9.12 -9.98
CA PHE A 242 12.33 9.17 -11.19
C PHE A 242 11.37 7.97 -11.24
N LEU A 243 10.07 8.26 -11.30
CA LEU A 243 9.02 7.27 -11.44
C LEU A 243 8.76 6.96 -12.91
N LEU A 244 8.96 5.71 -13.32
CA LEU A 244 8.50 5.17 -14.59
C LEU A 244 7.43 4.11 -14.31
N ALA A 245 6.15 4.43 -14.50
CA ALA A 245 5.03 3.58 -14.09
C ALA A 245 4.14 3.15 -15.26
N GLU A 246 3.32 2.13 -15.04
CA GLU A 246 2.26 1.75 -15.99
C GLU A 246 1.26 2.91 -16.13
N ARG A 247 0.86 3.26 -17.36
CA ARG A 247 -0.12 4.33 -17.60
C ARG A 247 -1.50 3.89 -17.15
N THR A 248 -2.08 4.64 -16.20
CA THR A 248 -3.46 4.47 -15.73
C THR A 248 -4.12 5.85 -15.58
N THR A 249 -5.44 5.88 -15.49
CA THR A 249 -6.18 7.12 -15.23
C THR A 249 -5.74 7.74 -13.90
N GLU A 250 -5.64 6.95 -12.83
CA GLU A 250 -5.23 7.46 -11.50
C GLU A 250 -3.78 7.96 -11.50
N HIS A 251 -2.83 7.28 -12.17
CA HIS A 251 -1.47 7.80 -12.28
C HIS A 251 -1.43 9.17 -12.98
N GLN A 252 -2.25 9.37 -14.03
CA GLN A 252 -2.34 10.64 -14.76
C GLN A 252 -3.08 11.74 -13.97
N GLU A 253 -3.96 11.37 -13.04
CA GLU A 253 -4.58 12.30 -12.09
C GLU A 253 -3.60 12.74 -10.99
N PHE A 254 -2.76 11.82 -10.50
CA PHE A 254 -1.81 12.11 -9.44
C PHE A 254 -0.60 12.91 -9.93
N PHE A 255 -0.08 12.59 -11.11
CA PHE A 255 1.15 13.19 -11.64
C PHE A 255 1.00 13.59 -13.11
N LYS A 256 1.53 14.75 -13.46
CA LYS A 256 1.60 15.23 -14.84
C LYS A 256 2.72 14.50 -15.58
N GLU A 257 2.36 13.71 -16.62
CA GLU A 257 3.31 12.99 -17.47
C GLU A 257 4.30 13.94 -18.15
N GLY A 258 5.57 13.58 -18.21
CA GLY A 258 6.66 14.39 -18.77
C GLY A 258 7.13 15.53 -17.85
N VAL A 259 6.48 15.77 -16.72
CA VAL A 259 6.79 16.85 -15.80
C VAL A 259 7.07 16.35 -14.36
N GLU A 260 6.25 15.46 -13.84
CA GLU A 260 6.31 14.96 -12.44
C GLU A 260 6.58 13.46 -12.37
N ALA A 261 6.26 12.72 -13.44
CA ALA A 261 6.52 11.29 -13.61
C ALA A 261 6.47 10.94 -15.10
N GLU A 262 6.84 9.71 -15.45
CA GLU A 262 6.65 9.14 -16.77
C GLU A 262 5.83 7.85 -16.71
N PHE A 263 5.00 7.66 -17.75
CA PHE A 263 4.15 6.50 -17.84
C PHE A 263 4.37 5.74 -19.15
N PHE A 264 4.12 4.43 -19.13
CA PHE A 264 4.22 3.56 -20.29
C PHE A 264 2.99 2.66 -20.44
N SER A 265 2.64 2.32 -21.67
CA SER A 265 1.53 1.43 -22.00
C SER A 265 1.98 0.03 -22.43
N ASN A 266 3.24 -0.11 -22.86
CA ASN A 266 3.83 -1.37 -23.30
C ASN A 266 5.33 -1.40 -22.99
N LYS A 267 5.97 -2.55 -23.21
CA LYS A 267 7.38 -2.77 -22.87
C LYS A 267 8.34 -1.94 -23.75
N GLU A 268 7.98 -1.76 -25.00
CA GLU A 268 8.76 -1.03 -25.98
C GLU A 268 8.85 0.44 -25.57
N GLU A 269 7.73 1.05 -25.21
CA GLU A 269 7.67 2.41 -24.66
C GLU A 269 8.44 2.51 -23.34
N MET A 270 8.29 1.52 -22.45
CA MET A 270 9.00 1.47 -21.18
C MET A 270 10.52 1.47 -21.38
N LEU A 271 11.04 0.59 -22.24
CA LEU A 271 12.47 0.50 -22.53
C LEU A 271 13.00 1.76 -23.24
N SER A 272 12.23 2.29 -24.20
CA SER A 272 12.59 3.51 -24.90
C SER A 272 12.72 4.71 -23.96
N LYS A 273 11.73 4.91 -23.08
CA LYS A 273 11.76 5.96 -22.04
C LYS A 273 12.90 5.74 -21.05
N ALA A 274 13.13 4.51 -20.61
CA ALA A 274 14.23 4.21 -19.70
C ALA A 274 15.59 4.60 -20.34
N ARG A 275 15.86 4.20 -21.57
CA ARG A 275 17.09 4.55 -22.29
C ARG A 275 17.23 6.06 -22.48
N PHE A 276 16.16 6.73 -22.91
CA PHE A 276 16.15 8.18 -23.08
C PHE A 276 16.53 8.91 -21.79
N TYR A 277 15.89 8.58 -20.66
CA TYR A 277 16.14 9.25 -19.39
C TYR A 277 17.43 8.80 -18.70
N LEU A 278 17.99 7.64 -19.02
CA LEU A 278 19.34 7.26 -18.60
C LEU A 278 20.41 8.05 -19.32
N ALA A 279 20.19 8.40 -20.60
CA ALA A 279 21.08 9.23 -21.40
C ALA A 279 20.90 10.75 -21.14
N ASN A 280 19.78 11.18 -20.54
CA ASN A 280 19.44 12.58 -20.31
C ASN A 280 19.25 12.86 -18.82
N ASP A 281 20.35 12.90 -18.08
CA ASP A 281 20.38 13.03 -16.61
C ASP A 281 19.64 14.28 -16.13
N GLU A 282 19.83 15.43 -16.77
CA GLU A 282 19.18 16.69 -16.40
C GLU A 282 17.65 16.59 -16.48
N ALA A 283 17.12 16.06 -17.59
CA ALA A 283 15.68 15.88 -17.77
C ALA A 283 15.10 14.91 -16.72
N ARG A 284 15.81 13.80 -16.46
CA ARG A 284 15.42 12.82 -15.43
C ARG A 284 15.39 13.44 -14.05
N GLN A 285 16.44 14.14 -13.64
CA GLN A 285 16.53 14.78 -12.32
C GLN A 285 15.48 15.86 -12.15
N ARG A 286 15.20 16.66 -13.17
CA ARG A 286 14.12 17.67 -13.13
C ARG A 286 12.76 17.02 -12.87
N ILE A 287 12.40 15.95 -13.59
CA ILE A 287 11.13 15.24 -13.39
C ILE A 287 11.07 14.62 -12.00
N ALA A 288 12.14 13.99 -11.54
CA ALA A 288 12.21 13.41 -10.19
C ALA A 288 12.01 14.47 -9.08
N ALA A 289 12.64 15.64 -9.24
CA ALA A 289 12.47 16.76 -8.31
C ALA A 289 11.02 17.28 -8.31
N MET A 290 10.39 17.44 -9.47
CA MET A 290 9.00 17.87 -9.58
C MET A 290 8.03 16.83 -9.02
N GLY A 291 8.26 15.55 -9.26
CA GLY A 291 7.48 14.45 -8.66
C GLY A 291 7.56 14.46 -7.13
N ARG A 292 8.76 14.69 -6.59
CA ARG A 292 8.94 14.86 -5.15
C ARG A 292 8.17 16.07 -4.61
N LEU A 293 8.29 17.21 -5.27
CA LEU A 293 7.55 18.41 -4.88
C LEU A 293 6.04 18.15 -4.89
N ARG A 294 5.53 17.50 -5.94
CA ARG A 294 4.12 17.11 -6.03
C ARG A 294 3.69 16.25 -4.83
N CYS A 295 4.46 15.24 -4.44
CA CYS A 295 4.18 14.43 -3.25
C CYS A 295 4.13 15.27 -1.97
N MET A 296 5.08 16.19 -1.78
CA MET A 296 5.20 16.99 -0.57
C MET A 296 4.06 18.05 -0.42
N THR A 297 3.47 18.51 -1.54
CA THR A 297 2.51 19.62 -1.53
C THR A 297 1.07 19.22 -1.77
N SER A 298 0.81 17.99 -2.22
CA SER A 298 -0.53 17.58 -2.67
C SER A 298 -1.27 16.64 -1.70
N GLY A 299 -0.75 16.45 -0.49
CA GLY A 299 -1.44 15.67 0.53
C GLY A 299 -1.43 14.16 0.27
N TYR A 300 -0.39 13.65 -0.43
CA TYR A 300 -0.23 12.21 -0.69
C TYR A 300 0.49 11.47 0.44
N ASP A 301 0.76 12.14 1.54
CA ASP A 301 1.32 11.53 2.75
C ASP A 301 0.23 10.92 3.66
N THR A 302 0.63 9.99 4.52
CA THR A 302 -0.29 9.29 5.42
C THR A 302 -1.00 10.20 6.41
N ASP A 303 -0.41 11.34 6.79
CA ASP A 303 -0.99 12.26 7.76
C ASP A 303 -2.14 13.03 7.11
N SER A 304 -1.94 13.50 5.89
CA SER A 304 -2.96 14.16 5.07
C SER A 304 -4.12 13.23 4.73
N VAL A 305 -3.83 11.97 4.37
CA VAL A 305 -4.87 10.96 4.08
C VAL A 305 -5.69 10.65 5.33
N VAL A 306 -5.05 10.46 6.49
CA VAL A 306 -5.75 10.22 7.76
C VAL A 306 -6.58 11.44 8.16
N LYS A 307 -6.03 12.65 8.04
CA LYS A 307 -6.76 13.90 8.29
C LYS A 307 -8.01 13.99 7.41
N LYS A 308 -7.90 13.65 6.12
CA LYS A 308 -9.04 13.60 5.21
C LYS A 308 -10.11 12.61 5.67
N ILE A 309 -9.72 11.37 6.06
CA ILE A 309 -10.68 10.38 6.55
C ILE A 309 -11.40 10.89 7.82
N VAL A 310 -10.65 11.45 8.76
CA VAL A 310 -11.21 11.96 10.03
C VAL A 310 -12.16 13.15 9.78
N SER A 311 -11.88 14.02 8.81
CA SER A 311 -12.77 15.15 8.52
C SER A 311 -14.16 14.73 8.03
N TYR A 312 -14.29 13.59 7.36
CA TYR A 312 -15.60 13.03 6.97
C TYR A 312 -16.42 12.52 8.16
N VAL A 313 -15.79 12.29 9.30
CA VAL A 313 -16.43 11.70 10.49
C VAL A 313 -16.92 12.79 11.45
N GLN A 314 -16.40 14.00 11.33
CA GLN A 314 -16.72 15.14 12.21
C GLN A 314 -17.91 15.97 11.71
N HIS A 315 -18.47 15.61 10.55
CA HIS A 315 -19.66 16.22 9.94
C HIS A 315 -20.78 15.20 9.80
#